data_624a22b138596c71d1ae326413f32686
#
_entry.id   624a22b138596c71d1ae326413f32686
#
_cell.length_a   1.000
_cell.length_b   1.000
_cell.length_c   1.000
_cell.angle_alpha   90.00
_cell.angle_beta   90.00
_cell.angle_gamma   90.00
#
_symmetry.space_group_name_H-M   'P 1'
#
loop_
_entity.id
_entity.type
_entity.pdbx_description
1 polymer ?
#
loop_
_entity_poly.entity_id
_entity_poly.type
_entity_poly.pdbx_seq_one_letter_code
_entity_poly.pdbx_strand_id
1 'polypeptide(L)'
;TAHAQEHSIEMQLPFLQVMLQPGWKLVPILVGDMYRNQYRQSANIIKPLLDDDTLLVVSGDLTHYGPGYDFLPFPLDENTARRIALLDKQIIEHIKNVDADGLAVYRYEKDLNDCVYPAAMILLNLLPGDTKINTVSYLTSGAVTGHYRNSVSYVALSFQRKSRLADSSR
;
A
#
# COMPACT_ATOMS: atom_id res chain seq x y z
N THR A 1 15.63 17.97 3.70
CA THR A 1 14.44 17.48 4.44
C THR A 1 14.05 16.13 3.87
N ALA A 2 13.45 15.24 4.67
CA ALA A 2 13.04 13.90 4.24
C ALA A 2 12.11 13.91 3.01
N HIS A 3 11.26 14.93 2.89
CA HIS A 3 10.34 15.07 1.76
C HIS A 3 10.97 15.65 0.47
N ALA A 4 12.23 16.11 0.48
CA ALA A 4 12.80 16.87 -0.64
C ALA A 4 13.05 16.03 -1.90
N GLN A 5 13.19 14.73 -1.76
CA GLN A 5 13.44 13.78 -2.86
C GLN A 5 12.38 12.67 -2.95
N GLU A 6 11.34 12.75 -2.12
CA GLU A 6 10.24 11.78 -2.06
C GLU A 6 9.09 12.28 -2.94
N HIS A 7 8.55 11.40 -3.77
CA HIS A 7 7.50 11.73 -4.74
C HIS A 7 6.20 10.91 -4.55
N SER A 8 6.16 9.96 -3.62
CA SER A 8 4.96 9.13 -3.40
C SER A 8 3.71 9.97 -3.05
N ILE A 9 3.89 11.00 -2.22
CA ILE A 9 2.80 11.94 -1.87
C ILE A 9 2.48 12.83 -3.07
N GLU A 10 3.50 13.40 -3.74
CA GLU A 10 3.35 14.28 -4.89
C GLU A 10 2.50 13.64 -6.00
N MET A 11 2.72 12.36 -6.27
CA MET A 11 1.96 11.64 -7.31
C MET A 11 0.47 11.54 -7.02
N GLN A 12 0.02 11.63 -5.77
CA GLN A 12 -1.39 11.57 -5.39
C GLN A 12 -2.10 12.93 -5.48
N LEU A 13 -1.35 14.03 -5.33
CA LEU A 13 -1.95 15.38 -5.19
C LEU A 13 -2.82 15.81 -6.38
N PRO A 14 -2.43 15.63 -7.65
CA PRO A 14 -3.27 16.02 -8.78
C PRO A 14 -4.65 15.35 -8.78
N PHE A 15 -4.70 14.06 -8.40
CA PHE A 15 -5.95 13.31 -8.32
C PHE A 15 -6.82 13.82 -7.18
N LEU A 16 -6.24 14.06 -6.00
CA LEU A 16 -6.96 14.60 -4.84
C LEU A 16 -7.49 16.00 -5.11
N GLN A 17 -6.72 16.85 -5.81
CA GLN A 17 -7.13 18.21 -6.19
C GLN A 17 -8.35 18.23 -7.13
N VAL A 18 -8.46 17.21 -8.01
CA VAL A 18 -9.60 17.09 -8.93
C VAL A 18 -10.83 16.50 -8.24
N MET A 19 -10.62 15.55 -7.33
CA MET A 19 -11.71 14.75 -6.75
C MET A 19 -12.30 15.34 -5.47
N LEU A 20 -11.52 16.10 -4.70
CA LEU A 20 -11.97 16.68 -3.44
C LEU A 20 -12.46 18.11 -3.61
N GLN A 21 -13.46 18.51 -2.80
CA GLN A 21 -13.93 19.88 -2.76
C GLN A 21 -12.80 20.81 -2.25
N PRO A 22 -12.74 22.07 -2.70
CA PRO A 22 -11.74 23.04 -2.23
C PRO A 22 -11.78 23.22 -0.71
N GLY A 23 -10.61 23.47 -0.10
CA GLY A 23 -10.50 23.75 1.33
C GLY A 23 -10.00 22.61 2.20
N TRP A 24 -9.77 21.41 1.61
CA TRP A 24 -9.12 20.32 2.34
C TRP A 24 -7.67 20.67 2.75
N LYS A 25 -7.18 20.03 3.78
CA LYS A 25 -5.82 20.21 4.30
C LYS A 25 -5.03 18.92 4.14
N LEU A 26 -3.75 19.03 3.78
CA LEU A 26 -2.83 17.91 3.67
C LEU A 26 -1.99 17.78 4.94
N VAL A 27 -1.93 16.56 5.48
CA VAL A 27 -0.96 16.15 6.52
C VAL A 27 -0.04 15.11 5.89
N PRO A 28 1.14 15.50 5.36
CA PRO A 28 2.06 14.59 4.73
C PRO A 28 2.85 13.81 5.78
N ILE A 29 2.83 12.47 5.71
CA ILE A 29 3.58 11.58 6.60
C ILE A 29 4.44 10.67 5.73
N LEU A 30 5.76 10.80 5.84
CA LEU A 30 6.70 9.88 5.21
C LEU A 30 7.08 8.78 6.21
N VAL A 31 6.92 7.53 5.77
CA VAL A 31 7.18 6.35 6.61
C VAL A 31 8.39 5.61 6.07
N GLY A 32 9.43 5.45 6.88
CA GLY A 32 10.59 4.61 6.58
C GLY A 32 10.50 3.24 7.25
N ASP A 33 11.52 2.42 7.03
CA ASP A 33 11.64 1.12 7.70
C ASP A 33 11.81 1.31 9.22
N MET A 34 11.05 0.53 9.97
CA MET A 34 11.00 0.56 11.44
C MET A 34 10.95 -0.87 11.98
N TYR A 35 11.23 -1.04 13.26
CA TYR A 35 10.94 -2.30 13.94
C TYR A 35 9.43 -2.54 13.98
N ARG A 36 9.01 -3.80 13.89
CA ARG A 36 7.61 -4.22 13.77
C ARG A 36 6.67 -3.61 14.83
N ASN A 37 7.14 -3.49 16.09
CA ASN A 37 6.36 -2.87 17.17
C ASN A 37 6.15 -1.37 16.98
N GLN A 38 7.05 -0.68 16.28
CA GLN A 38 6.97 0.77 16.04
C GLN A 38 5.85 1.12 15.05
N TYR A 39 5.56 0.29 14.05
CA TYR A 39 4.40 0.49 13.17
C TYR A 39 3.10 0.53 13.96
N ARG A 40 2.91 -0.39 14.91
CA ARG A 40 1.74 -0.40 15.80
C ARG A 40 1.71 0.81 16.75
N GLN A 41 2.85 1.22 17.28
CA GLN A 41 2.94 2.43 18.10
C GLN A 41 2.56 3.67 17.28
N SER A 42 3.06 3.81 16.06
CA SER A 42 2.71 4.90 15.14
C SER A 42 1.21 4.90 14.81
N ALA A 43 0.64 3.73 14.53
CA ALA A 43 -0.80 3.59 14.32
C ALA A 43 -1.61 4.06 15.53
N ASN A 44 -1.20 3.71 16.75
CA ASN A 44 -1.88 4.16 17.98
C ASN A 44 -1.82 5.68 18.20
N ILE A 45 -0.75 6.34 17.73
CA ILE A 45 -0.62 7.81 17.76
C ILE A 45 -1.55 8.46 16.72
N ILE A 46 -1.63 7.88 15.52
CA ILE A 46 -2.42 8.42 14.41
C ILE A 46 -3.92 8.18 14.62
N LYS A 47 -4.30 7.03 15.16
CA LYS A 47 -5.70 6.60 15.29
C LYS A 47 -6.65 7.62 15.91
N PRO A 48 -6.31 8.30 17.04
CA PRO A 48 -7.21 9.29 17.64
C PRO A 48 -7.33 10.59 16.84
N LEU A 49 -6.50 10.79 15.81
CA LEU A 49 -6.52 11.96 14.93
C LEU A 49 -7.41 11.75 13.69
N LEU A 50 -7.88 10.52 13.46
CA LEU A 50 -8.74 10.18 12.34
C LEU A 50 -10.21 10.30 12.75
N ASP A 51 -10.92 11.22 12.11
CA ASP A 51 -12.36 11.43 12.26
C ASP A 51 -13.13 11.09 10.97
N ASP A 52 -14.42 11.37 10.94
CA ASP A 52 -15.26 11.07 9.78
C ASP A 52 -15.01 12.01 8.58
N ASP A 53 -14.34 13.14 8.80
CA ASP A 53 -13.93 14.12 7.77
C ASP A 53 -12.49 13.86 7.26
N THR A 54 -11.83 12.80 7.74
CA THR A 54 -10.45 12.46 7.39
C THR A 54 -10.39 11.36 6.33
N LEU A 55 -9.81 11.68 5.17
CA LEU A 55 -9.41 10.68 4.16
C LEU A 55 -7.97 10.25 4.40
N LEU A 56 -7.76 8.99 4.70
CA LEU A 56 -6.42 8.38 4.78
C LEU A 56 -6.02 7.82 3.41
N VAL A 57 -4.91 8.31 2.87
CA VAL A 57 -4.33 7.82 1.61
C VAL A 57 -2.98 7.20 1.90
N VAL A 58 -2.76 5.97 1.46
CA VAL A 58 -1.46 5.28 1.51
C VAL A 58 -0.93 5.17 0.11
N SER A 59 0.30 5.64 -0.11
CA SER A 59 0.97 5.64 -1.40
C SER A 59 2.30 4.91 -1.33
N GLY A 60 2.55 4.05 -2.30
CA GLY A 60 3.77 3.27 -2.47
C GLY A 60 3.54 2.17 -3.50
N ASP A 61 4.62 1.55 -3.96
CA ASP A 61 4.60 0.53 -5.00
C ASP A 61 4.74 -0.87 -4.39
N LEU A 62 4.26 -1.88 -5.11
CA LEU A 62 4.46 -3.29 -4.81
C LEU A 62 5.84 -3.76 -5.30
N THR A 63 5.95 -4.94 -5.88
CA THR A 63 7.22 -5.52 -6.34
C THR A 63 7.95 -4.63 -7.34
N HIS A 64 9.23 -4.35 -7.09
CA HIS A 64 10.18 -3.77 -8.05
C HIS A 64 11.06 -4.89 -8.60
N TYR A 65 10.71 -5.44 -9.76
CA TYR A 65 11.42 -6.55 -10.39
C TYR A 65 12.48 -6.03 -11.37
N GLY A 66 13.66 -6.62 -11.33
CA GLY A 66 14.68 -6.46 -12.36
C GLY A 66 16.06 -6.03 -11.84
N PRO A 67 17.10 -6.07 -12.71
CA PRO A 67 18.46 -5.72 -12.32
C PRO A 67 18.62 -4.25 -11.89
N GLY A 68 17.76 -3.35 -12.37
CA GLY A 68 17.75 -1.95 -11.95
C GLY A 68 17.28 -1.74 -10.50
N TYR A 69 16.65 -2.76 -9.90
CA TYR A 69 16.16 -2.75 -8.52
C TYR A 69 16.86 -3.76 -7.61
N ASP A 70 17.90 -4.43 -8.15
CA ASP A 70 18.63 -5.50 -7.46
C ASP A 70 17.70 -6.61 -6.93
N PHE A 71 16.60 -6.88 -7.67
CA PHE A 71 15.60 -7.88 -7.29
C PHE A 71 15.23 -8.78 -8.46
N LEU A 72 15.85 -9.95 -8.50
CA LEU A 72 15.68 -10.98 -9.52
C LEU A 72 15.40 -12.34 -8.87
N PRO A 73 14.26 -12.51 -8.19
CA PRO A 73 13.93 -13.76 -7.50
C PRO A 73 13.70 -14.94 -8.46
N PHE A 74 13.58 -14.65 -9.75
CA PHE A 74 13.47 -15.61 -10.86
C PHE A 74 14.03 -14.98 -12.15
N PRO A 75 14.45 -15.82 -13.15
CA PRO A 75 14.97 -15.31 -14.42
C PRO A 75 13.90 -14.57 -15.23
N LEU A 76 14.37 -13.66 -16.08
CA LEU A 76 13.54 -12.97 -17.06
C LEU A 76 13.21 -13.93 -18.21
N ASP A 77 11.95 -14.32 -18.32
CA ASP A 77 11.41 -15.17 -19.39
C ASP A 77 9.92 -14.84 -19.67
N GLU A 78 9.28 -15.65 -20.47
CA GLU A 78 7.85 -15.52 -20.84
C GLU A 78 6.89 -15.59 -19.63
N ASN A 79 7.30 -16.20 -18.53
CA ASN A 79 6.50 -16.33 -17.30
C ASN A 79 6.74 -15.21 -16.28
N THR A 80 7.63 -14.27 -16.57
CA THR A 80 8.01 -13.19 -15.65
C THR A 80 6.80 -12.40 -15.16
N ALA A 81 5.95 -11.94 -16.06
CA ALA A 81 4.73 -11.22 -15.73
C ALA A 81 3.83 -11.98 -14.74
N ARG A 82 3.62 -13.27 -14.99
CA ARG A 82 2.82 -14.15 -14.13
C ARG A 82 3.44 -14.33 -12.75
N ARG A 83 4.77 -14.49 -12.67
CA ARG A 83 5.47 -14.69 -11.40
C ARG A 83 5.44 -13.43 -10.54
N ILE A 84 5.63 -12.24 -11.14
CA ILE A 84 5.46 -10.97 -10.45
C ILE A 84 4.03 -10.87 -9.89
N ALA A 85 3.02 -11.12 -10.71
CA ALA A 85 1.62 -11.05 -10.27
C ALA A 85 1.30 -12.04 -9.14
N LEU A 86 1.98 -13.20 -9.07
CA LEU A 86 1.82 -14.16 -7.97
C LEU A 86 2.45 -13.66 -6.67
N LEU A 87 3.60 -12.97 -6.70
CA LEU A 87 4.18 -12.32 -5.52
C LEU A 87 3.25 -11.24 -4.99
N ASP A 88 2.82 -10.34 -5.87
CA ASP A 88 1.96 -9.23 -5.50
C ASP A 88 0.58 -9.68 -4.99
N LYS A 89 0.05 -10.77 -5.55
CA LYS A 89 -1.21 -11.35 -5.08
C LYS A 89 -1.16 -11.71 -3.60
N GLN A 90 -0.04 -12.26 -3.11
CA GLN A 90 0.09 -12.61 -1.70
C GLN A 90 0.16 -11.34 -0.82
N ILE A 91 0.88 -10.31 -1.25
CA ILE A 91 0.89 -9.01 -0.56
C ILE A 91 -0.54 -8.45 -0.45
N ILE A 92 -1.27 -8.43 -1.57
CA ILE A 92 -2.65 -7.95 -1.65
C ILE A 92 -3.58 -8.77 -0.75
N GLU A 93 -3.45 -10.10 -0.72
CA GLU A 93 -4.28 -10.95 0.14
C GLU A 93 -4.01 -10.69 1.64
N HIS A 94 -2.74 -10.52 2.07
CA HIS A 94 -2.45 -10.12 3.45
C HIS A 94 -3.08 -8.76 3.79
N ILE A 95 -3.00 -7.78 2.87
CA ILE A 95 -3.64 -6.47 3.07
C ILE A 95 -5.16 -6.63 3.18
N LYS A 96 -5.80 -7.40 2.29
CA LYS A 96 -7.26 -7.62 2.29
C LYS A 96 -7.78 -8.34 3.54
N ASN A 97 -6.95 -9.16 4.13
CA ASN A 97 -7.25 -9.86 5.38
C ASN A 97 -6.89 -9.06 6.65
N VAL A 98 -6.39 -7.82 6.49
CA VAL A 98 -5.87 -6.97 7.59
C VAL A 98 -4.80 -7.74 8.40
N ASP A 99 -3.98 -8.53 7.72
CA ASP A 99 -2.99 -9.43 8.30
C ASP A 99 -1.59 -8.82 8.25
N ALA A 100 -1.32 -7.90 9.18
CA ALA A 100 0.00 -7.24 9.28
C ALA A 100 1.12 -8.22 9.62
N ASP A 101 0.81 -9.26 10.41
CA ASP A 101 1.80 -10.24 10.84
C ASP A 101 2.20 -11.16 9.69
N GLY A 102 1.23 -11.66 8.94
CA GLY A 102 1.47 -12.46 7.74
C GLY A 102 2.21 -11.68 6.65
N LEU A 103 1.84 -10.41 6.43
CA LEU A 103 2.56 -9.54 5.48
C LEU A 103 4.04 -9.40 5.87
N ALA A 104 4.34 -9.18 7.14
CA ALA A 104 5.72 -9.05 7.61
C ALA A 104 6.53 -10.34 7.42
N VAL A 105 5.92 -11.49 7.70
CA VAL A 105 6.56 -12.81 7.49
C VAL A 105 6.80 -13.04 5.99
N TYR A 106 5.78 -12.80 5.16
CA TYR A 106 5.88 -13.01 3.71
C TYR A 106 6.96 -12.12 3.07
N ARG A 107 7.00 -10.83 3.45
CA ARG A 107 8.05 -9.90 2.98
C ARG A 107 9.45 -10.41 3.33
N TYR A 108 9.65 -10.86 4.57
CA TYR A 108 10.93 -11.39 5.02
C TYR A 108 11.33 -12.69 4.28
N GLU A 109 10.40 -13.65 4.15
CA GLU A 109 10.67 -14.94 3.48
C GLU A 109 10.98 -14.80 1.99
N LYS A 110 10.41 -13.80 1.32
CA LYS A 110 10.59 -13.55 -0.11
C LYS A 110 11.61 -12.46 -0.41
N ASP A 111 12.19 -11.84 0.63
CA ASP A 111 13.12 -10.71 0.50
C ASP A 111 12.56 -9.61 -0.41
N LEU A 112 11.27 -9.27 -0.22
CA LEU A 112 10.57 -8.34 -1.08
C LEU A 112 11.09 -6.90 -0.90
N ASN A 113 11.09 -6.15 -1.99
CA ASN A 113 11.53 -4.76 -2.07
C ASN A 113 10.37 -3.77 -2.30
N ASP A 114 9.17 -4.14 -1.88
CA ASP A 114 7.96 -3.31 -1.97
C ASP A 114 8.06 -2.06 -1.09
N CYS A 115 8.05 -0.88 -1.68
CA CYS A 115 8.20 0.38 -0.92
C CYS A 115 6.93 0.77 -0.16
N VAL A 116 5.78 0.19 -0.48
CA VAL A 116 4.52 0.42 0.24
C VAL A 116 4.51 -0.21 1.63
N TYR A 117 5.36 -1.20 1.90
CA TYR A 117 5.34 -1.99 3.13
C TYR A 117 5.31 -1.15 4.42
N PRO A 118 6.18 -0.16 4.64
CA PRO A 118 6.16 0.61 5.88
C PRO A 118 4.83 1.32 6.13
N ALA A 119 4.27 1.94 5.10
CA ALA A 119 2.99 2.65 5.19
C ALA A 119 1.80 1.67 5.31
N ALA A 120 1.85 0.54 4.60
CA ALA A 120 0.86 -0.53 4.72
C ALA A 120 0.84 -1.14 6.13
N MET A 121 1.98 -1.32 6.78
CA MET A 121 2.06 -1.81 8.16
C MET A 121 1.37 -0.87 9.15
N ILE A 122 1.49 0.45 8.99
CA ILE A 122 0.74 1.41 9.81
C ILE A 122 -0.76 1.29 9.50
N LEU A 123 -1.14 1.28 8.22
CA LEU A 123 -2.53 1.15 7.78
C LEU A 123 -3.20 -0.08 8.39
N LEU A 124 -2.59 -1.26 8.27
CA LEU A 124 -3.15 -2.52 8.77
C LEU A 124 -3.33 -2.52 10.31
N ASN A 125 -2.48 -1.78 11.04
CA ASN A 125 -2.65 -1.60 12.48
C ASN A 125 -3.71 -0.54 12.85
N LEU A 126 -4.14 0.32 11.90
CA LEU A 126 -5.22 1.28 12.08
C LEU A 126 -6.60 0.68 11.81
N LEU A 127 -6.68 -0.26 10.87
CA LEU A 127 -7.94 -0.80 10.37
C LEU A 127 -8.61 -1.74 11.39
N PRO A 128 -9.94 -1.66 11.54
CA PRO A 128 -10.71 -2.74 12.16
C PRO A 128 -10.57 -4.03 11.34
N GLY A 129 -10.54 -5.19 12.02
CA GLY A 129 -10.39 -6.50 11.36
C GLY A 129 -11.54 -6.88 10.42
N ASP A 130 -12.69 -6.21 10.53
CA ASP A 130 -13.86 -6.38 9.68
C ASP A 130 -13.97 -5.35 8.54
N THR A 131 -12.92 -4.59 8.28
CA THR A 131 -12.85 -3.62 7.18
C THR A 131 -13.05 -4.33 5.84
N LYS A 132 -14.00 -3.83 5.05
CA LYS A 132 -14.20 -4.33 3.68
C LYS A 132 -13.16 -3.69 2.76
N ILE A 133 -12.35 -4.52 2.10
CA ILE A 133 -11.27 -4.07 1.20
C ILE A 133 -11.53 -4.64 -0.19
N ASN A 134 -11.61 -3.76 -1.19
CA ASN A 134 -11.81 -4.13 -2.58
C ASN A 134 -10.59 -3.77 -3.41
N THR A 135 -10.18 -4.68 -4.29
CA THR A 135 -9.21 -4.39 -5.34
C THR A 135 -9.93 -3.66 -6.48
N VAL A 136 -9.49 -2.43 -6.75
CA VAL A 136 -10.03 -1.60 -7.84
C VAL A 136 -9.29 -1.89 -9.14
N SER A 137 -7.95 -1.94 -9.08
CA SER A 137 -7.10 -2.19 -10.26
C SER A 137 -5.76 -2.75 -9.82
N TYR A 138 -5.13 -3.52 -10.68
CA TYR A 138 -3.75 -3.97 -10.58
C TYR A 138 -3.08 -3.83 -11.94
N LEU A 139 -1.87 -3.27 -11.98
CA LEU A 139 -1.12 -3.05 -13.20
C LEU A 139 0.38 -3.12 -12.91
N THR A 140 1.17 -3.47 -13.93
CA THR A 140 2.63 -3.38 -13.87
C THR A 140 3.15 -2.45 -14.96
N SER A 141 4.26 -1.75 -14.69
CA SER A 141 4.90 -0.93 -15.73
C SER A 141 5.35 -1.79 -16.92
N GLY A 142 5.72 -3.05 -16.67
CA GLY A 142 6.04 -4.01 -17.73
C GLY A 142 4.87 -4.30 -18.68
N ALA A 143 3.64 -4.36 -18.17
CA ALA A 143 2.44 -4.52 -19.00
C ALA A 143 2.16 -3.28 -19.86
N VAL A 144 2.46 -2.09 -19.36
CA VAL A 144 2.26 -0.83 -20.10
C VAL A 144 3.32 -0.66 -21.19
N THR A 145 4.58 -0.97 -20.88
CA THR A 145 5.71 -0.74 -21.79
C THR A 145 6.00 -1.92 -22.73
N GLY A 146 5.43 -3.10 -22.45
CA GLY A 146 5.75 -4.35 -23.14
C GLY A 146 7.09 -4.98 -22.71
N HIS A 147 7.75 -4.45 -21.68
CA HIS A 147 9.09 -4.87 -21.25
C HIS A 147 9.16 -5.15 -19.74
N TYR A 148 9.52 -6.39 -19.38
CA TYR A 148 9.62 -6.82 -17.98
C TYR A 148 11.05 -6.86 -17.43
N ARG A 149 12.05 -6.34 -18.17
CA ARG A 149 13.44 -6.31 -17.67
C ARG A 149 13.58 -5.53 -16.36
N ASN A 150 12.89 -4.40 -16.26
CA ASN A 150 12.66 -3.66 -15.02
C ASN A 150 11.19 -3.33 -14.98
N SER A 151 10.49 -3.80 -13.97
CA SER A 151 9.03 -3.63 -13.86
C SER A 151 8.64 -3.34 -12.42
N VAL A 152 7.79 -2.35 -12.23
CA VAL A 152 7.19 -1.99 -10.95
C VAL A 152 5.70 -2.33 -10.99
N SER A 153 5.18 -2.81 -9.87
CA SER A 153 3.78 -3.20 -9.75
C SER A 153 3.00 -2.19 -8.93
N TYR A 154 1.77 -1.97 -9.32
CA TYR A 154 0.84 -1.00 -8.72
C TYR A 154 -0.50 -1.66 -8.43
N VAL A 155 -1.11 -1.29 -7.31
CA VAL A 155 -2.47 -1.69 -6.98
C VAL A 155 -3.27 -0.51 -6.43
N ALA A 156 -4.51 -0.39 -6.84
CA ALA A 156 -5.48 0.49 -6.21
C ALA A 156 -6.43 -0.34 -5.34
N LEU A 157 -6.47 -0.05 -4.05
CA LEU A 157 -7.35 -0.68 -3.07
C LEU A 157 -8.27 0.37 -2.46
N SER A 158 -9.54 0.04 -2.29
CA SER A 158 -10.48 0.85 -1.52
C SER A 158 -10.83 0.17 -0.20
N PHE A 159 -10.86 0.98 0.86
CA PHE A 159 -11.12 0.53 2.23
C PHE A 159 -12.42 1.15 2.73
N GLN A 160 -13.37 0.33 3.16
CA GLN A 160 -14.67 0.79 3.63
C GLN A 160 -14.90 0.32 5.07
N ARG A 161 -15.16 1.27 5.96
CA ARG A 161 -15.69 0.96 7.29
C ARG A 161 -17.12 0.44 7.16
N LYS A 162 -17.52 -0.55 7.95
CA LYS A 162 -18.94 -0.83 8.14
C LYS A 162 -19.60 0.40 8.74
N SER A 163 -20.66 0.90 8.11
CA SER A 163 -21.41 2.03 8.65
C SER A 163 -21.98 1.66 10.03
N ARG A 164 -21.82 2.54 11.01
CA ARG A 164 -22.44 2.39 12.35
C ARG A 164 -23.97 2.44 12.33
N LEU A 165 -24.60 2.65 11.17
CA LEU A 165 -26.04 2.80 11.00
C LEU A 165 -26.85 1.49 11.02
N ALA A 166 -26.19 0.32 11.13
CA ALA A 166 -26.90 -0.97 11.13
C ALA A 166 -27.27 -1.48 12.54
N ASP A 167 -26.83 -0.81 13.63
CA ASP A 167 -27.01 -1.31 15.01
C ASP A 167 -28.05 -0.55 15.85
N SER A 168 -28.80 0.38 15.25
CA SER A 168 -29.84 1.16 15.96
C SER A 168 -31.26 0.60 15.78
N SER A 169 -31.39 -0.66 15.36
CA SER A 169 -32.66 -1.36 15.27
C SER A 169 -32.64 -2.69 16.05
N ARG A 170 -32.53 -2.57 17.37
CA ARG A 170 -33.00 -3.61 18.32
C ARG A 170 -33.55 -2.96 19.57
#